data_2d4dd9d6ef4e18189803f8b844d94951
#
_entry.id   2d4dd9d6ef4e18189803f8b844d94951
#
_cell.length_a   1.000
_cell.length_b   1.000
_cell.length_c   1.000
_cell.angle_alpha   90.00
_cell.angle_beta   90.00
_cell.angle_gamma   90.00
#
_symmetry.space_group_name_H-M   'P 1'
#
loop_
_entity.id
_entity.type
_entity.pdbx_description
1 polymer ?
#
loop_
_entity_poly.entity_id
_entity_poly.type
_entity_poly.pdbx_seq_one_letter_code
_entity_poly.pdbx_strand_id
1 'polypeptide(L)'
;MIIQLGELVAGSPWALPSPEILTRSDTHDVDAKAAEARGVILQEALAAHGVETRLVDMTIGPTVTRYALQVGEGVKVSRVTSLSKDIAYSLAAADVRILAPIPGRQAIGIEVPNEEREVVALGDILASVEARKARHPLEVAVGRDISGRAVMLDLATMPHLLIAGATGAGKSSCINAMVTSILMRTTPEVVRLILIDPKRVEMGQYEGVPHLLTAPVTDPKKAANALHWAVREMERRYDVLSVCGYRDIGGYNAAYDRGDLVPPPGLDEEGELLTYDRLPFILVVVDELSDLMMVAARDVEDSICRLAQMARAVGVHLVVATQRPSVDVITGLIKANIPARLAFAVASLADSRVILDQQGAERLVGMGDMLLLGPSSSAPQRIQGAW
;
A
#
# COMPACT_ATOMS: atom_id res chain seq x y z
N MET A 1 14.61 17.14 14.55
CA MET A 1 14.67 16.13 13.48
C MET A 1 13.70 16.59 12.41
N ILE A 2 14.19 16.97 11.24
CA ILE A 2 13.36 17.57 10.19
C ILE A 2 12.83 16.41 9.34
N ILE A 3 11.52 16.15 9.37
CA ILE A 3 10.86 15.41 8.30
C ILE A 3 10.96 16.33 7.09
N GLN A 4 11.63 15.91 6.03
CA GLN A 4 11.69 16.68 4.80
C GLN A 4 10.32 16.55 4.13
N LEU A 5 9.53 17.54 4.36
CA LEU A 5 8.17 17.71 3.87
C LEU A 5 8.28 18.09 2.38
N GLY A 6 7.28 17.68 1.60
CA GLY A 6 7.17 18.13 0.21
C GLY A 6 7.31 19.64 0.12
N GLU A 7 7.85 20.15 -0.97
CA GLU A 7 8.00 21.59 -1.17
C GLU A 7 6.62 22.25 -1.02
N LEU A 8 6.51 23.15 -0.05
CA LEU A 8 5.32 24.00 0.09
C LEU A 8 5.21 24.86 -1.18
N VAL A 9 4.01 24.97 -1.70
CA VAL A 9 3.74 25.92 -2.78
C VAL A 9 4.10 27.31 -2.28
N ALA A 10 4.89 28.06 -3.04
CA ALA A 10 5.32 29.39 -2.64
C ALA A 10 4.10 30.29 -2.36
N GLY A 11 4.05 30.87 -1.15
CA GLY A 11 2.93 31.70 -0.71
C GLY A 11 1.74 30.92 -0.16
N SER A 12 1.84 29.60 0.04
CA SER A 12 0.77 28.79 0.65
C SER A 12 0.40 29.30 2.05
N PRO A 13 -0.90 29.44 2.36
CA PRO A 13 -1.36 29.79 3.71
C PRO A 13 -1.31 28.58 4.67
N TRP A 14 -0.99 27.39 4.16
CA TRP A 14 -1.02 26.14 4.93
C TRP A 14 0.31 25.84 5.58
N ALA A 15 0.27 25.40 6.83
CA ALA A 15 1.42 24.86 7.55
C ALA A 15 1.25 23.35 7.72
N LEU A 16 2.34 22.61 7.58
CA LEU A 16 2.32 21.17 7.80
C LEU A 16 2.30 20.85 9.30
N PRO A 17 1.64 19.75 9.73
CA PRO A 17 1.62 19.34 11.12
C PRO A 17 3.01 19.04 11.67
N SER A 18 3.24 19.30 12.98
CA SER A 18 4.50 18.92 13.62
C SER A 18 4.67 17.40 13.63
N PRO A 19 5.85 16.86 13.27
CA PRO A 19 6.13 15.43 13.37
C PRO A 19 6.03 14.85 14.79
N GLU A 20 6.06 15.72 15.79
CA GLU A 20 6.00 15.35 17.21
C GLU A 20 4.63 14.83 17.64
N ILE A 21 3.58 15.06 16.84
CA ILE A 21 2.24 14.51 17.11
C ILE A 21 2.17 12.99 16.85
N LEU A 22 3.15 12.42 16.15
CA LEU A 22 3.19 11.01 15.83
C LEU A 22 3.92 10.23 16.92
N THR A 23 3.30 9.14 17.37
CA THR A 23 3.92 8.19 18.28
C THR A 23 5.09 7.48 17.59
N ARG A 24 6.11 7.12 18.35
CA ARG A 24 7.24 6.29 17.94
C ARG A 24 7.22 4.97 18.67
N SER A 25 7.83 3.95 18.07
CA SER A 25 8.04 2.66 18.72
C SER A 25 9.08 2.79 19.83
N ASP A 26 8.87 2.07 20.92
CA ASP A 26 9.94 1.80 21.86
C ASP A 26 10.99 0.92 21.17
N THR A 27 12.26 1.21 21.43
CA THR A 27 13.37 0.37 20.92
C THR A 27 13.40 -0.94 21.69
N HIS A 28 12.92 -2.02 21.07
CA HIS A 28 13.15 -3.37 21.58
C HIS A 28 14.32 -3.98 20.82
N ASP A 29 15.35 -4.43 21.57
CA ASP A 29 16.39 -5.29 21.02
C ASP A 29 15.78 -6.69 20.85
N VAL A 30 15.58 -7.10 19.61
CA VAL A 30 15.14 -8.48 19.30
C VAL A 30 16.22 -9.44 19.80
N ASP A 31 15.82 -10.47 20.56
CA ASP A 31 16.75 -11.45 21.09
C ASP A 31 17.33 -12.33 19.96
N ALA A 32 18.48 -11.89 19.43
CA ALA A 32 19.21 -12.60 18.38
C ALA A 32 19.56 -14.06 18.79
N LYS A 33 19.82 -14.29 20.09
CA LYS A 33 20.14 -15.64 20.60
C LYS A 33 18.95 -16.56 20.55
N ALA A 34 17.75 -16.05 20.89
CA ALA A 34 16.51 -16.83 20.76
C ALA A 34 16.24 -17.17 19.29
N ALA A 35 16.47 -16.24 18.37
CA ALA A 35 16.32 -16.48 16.94
C ALA A 35 17.34 -17.53 16.42
N GLU A 36 18.61 -17.47 16.86
CA GLU A 36 19.63 -18.49 16.52
C GLU A 36 19.25 -19.88 17.05
N ALA A 37 18.78 -19.99 18.30
CA ALA A 37 18.32 -21.25 18.88
C ALA A 37 17.17 -21.88 18.07
N ARG A 38 16.20 -21.06 17.62
CA ARG A 38 15.11 -21.52 16.74
C ARG A 38 15.62 -21.97 15.37
N GLY A 39 16.70 -21.36 14.86
CA GLY A 39 17.36 -21.80 13.62
C GLY A 39 17.95 -23.22 13.75
N VAL A 40 18.51 -23.58 14.91
CA VAL A 40 19.00 -24.94 15.21
C VAL A 40 17.82 -25.92 15.24
N ILE A 41 16.74 -25.63 15.97
CA ILE A 41 15.55 -26.46 16.03
C ILE A 41 14.98 -26.70 14.61
N LEU A 42 14.97 -25.68 13.77
CA LEU A 42 14.51 -25.77 12.39
C LEU A 42 15.36 -26.76 11.56
N GLN A 43 16.69 -26.71 11.71
CA GLN A 43 17.59 -27.65 11.01
C GLN A 43 17.40 -29.09 11.52
N GLU A 44 17.27 -29.29 12.82
CA GLU A 44 17.02 -30.60 13.44
C GLU A 44 15.67 -31.20 12.99
N ALA A 45 14.62 -30.35 12.93
CA ALA A 45 13.30 -30.76 12.44
C ALA A 45 13.36 -31.24 10.99
N LEU A 46 14.06 -30.52 10.11
CA LEU A 46 14.25 -30.92 8.71
C LEU A 46 15.08 -32.19 8.58
N ALA A 47 16.16 -32.32 9.37
CA ALA A 47 17.00 -33.53 9.40
C ALA A 47 16.24 -34.75 9.86
N ALA A 48 15.35 -34.66 10.86
CA ALA A 48 14.47 -35.75 11.33
C ALA A 48 13.56 -36.27 10.21
N HIS A 49 13.19 -35.44 9.24
CA HIS A 49 12.44 -35.82 8.04
C HIS A 49 13.34 -36.22 6.86
N GLY A 50 14.65 -36.41 7.09
CA GLY A 50 15.63 -36.80 6.07
C GLY A 50 15.90 -35.71 5.04
N VAL A 51 15.80 -34.43 5.45
CA VAL A 51 16.13 -33.27 4.65
C VAL A 51 17.34 -32.57 5.26
N GLU A 52 18.51 -32.84 4.70
CA GLU A 52 19.73 -32.15 5.12
C GLU A 52 19.74 -30.70 4.62
N THR A 53 19.95 -29.78 5.54
CA THR A 53 20.01 -28.34 5.25
C THR A 53 21.11 -27.67 6.04
N ARG A 54 21.61 -26.56 5.51
CA ARG A 54 22.56 -25.66 6.19
C ARG A 54 21.97 -24.27 6.27
N LEU A 55 21.91 -23.72 7.48
CA LEU A 55 21.55 -22.32 7.69
C LEU A 55 22.70 -21.43 7.15
N VAL A 56 22.41 -20.60 6.15
CA VAL A 56 23.41 -19.73 5.49
C VAL A 56 23.22 -18.26 5.81
N ASP A 57 22.02 -17.87 6.23
CA ASP A 57 21.71 -16.48 6.58
C ASP A 57 20.47 -16.43 7.46
N MET A 58 20.32 -15.42 8.28
CA MET A 58 19.17 -15.16 9.13
C MET A 58 18.84 -13.68 9.11
N THR A 59 17.60 -13.34 8.83
CA THR A 59 17.12 -11.95 8.86
C THR A 59 16.00 -11.84 9.88
N ILE A 60 16.25 -11.10 10.96
CA ILE A 60 15.28 -10.84 12.02
C ILE A 60 14.50 -9.59 11.65
N GLY A 61 13.19 -9.71 11.52
CA GLY A 61 12.29 -8.60 11.24
C GLY A 61 11.31 -8.34 12.38
N PRO A 62 10.46 -7.32 12.26
CA PRO A 62 9.56 -6.92 13.34
C PRO A 62 8.52 -7.98 13.70
N THR A 63 8.09 -8.81 12.74
CA THR A 63 7.01 -9.80 12.92
C THR A 63 7.48 -11.21 12.71
N VAL A 64 8.45 -11.43 11.83
CA VAL A 64 8.97 -12.75 11.46
C VAL A 64 10.48 -12.73 11.35
N THR A 65 11.08 -13.89 11.63
CA THR A 65 12.48 -14.16 11.31
C THR A 65 12.54 -15.04 10.07
N ARG A 66 13.32 -14.64 9.07
CA ARG A 66 13.60 -15.45 7.88
C ARG A 66 14.91 -16.21 8.06
N TYR A 67 14.82 -17.53 7.98
CA TYR A 67 15.96 -18.43 7.92
C TYR A 67 16.23 -18.83 6.48
N ALA A 68 17.41 -18.49 5.96
CA ALA A 68 17.84 -18.89 4.63
C ALA A 68 18.62 -20.21 4.71
N LEU A 69 18.07 -21.26 4.11
CA LEU A 69 18.61 -22.61 4.15
C LEU A 69 19.09 -23.02 2.77
N GLN A 70 20.31 -23.53 2.71
CA GLN A 70 20.81 -24.27 1.56
C GLN A 70 20.47 -25.75 1.75
N VAL A 71 19.84 -26.36 0.75
CA VAL A 71 19.52 -27.79 0.77
C VAL A 71 20.71 -28.62 0.30
N GLY A 72 20.84 -29.82 0.86
CA GLY A 72 21.88 -30.78 0.46
C GLY A 72 21.73 -31.22 -1.01
N GLU A 73 22.80 -31.77 -1.58
CA GLU A 73 22.79 -32.29 -2.96
C GLU A 73 21.74 -33.40 -3.12
N GLY A 74 20.98 -33.32 -4.22
CA GLY A 74 19.92 -34.30 -4.53
C GLY A 74 18.60 -34.13 -3.78
N VAL A 75 18.51 -33.18 -2.84
CA VAL A 75 17.26 -32.89 -2.12
C VAL A 75 16.34 -32.04 -3.00
N LYS A 76 15.14 -32.58 -3.26
CA LYS A 76 14.11 -31.82 -4.01
C LYS A 76 13.52 -30.72 -3.16
N VAL A 77 13.43 -29.50 -3.70
CA VAL A 77 12.82 -28.32 -3.06
C VAL A 77 11.39 -28.61 -2.61
N SER A 78 10.61 -29.36 -3.40
CA SER A 78 9.24 -29.76 -3.05
C SER A 78 9.14 -30.57 -1.75
N ARG A 79 10.20 -31.29 -1.38
CA ARG A 79 10.24 -32.05 -0.11
C ARG A 79 10.26 -31.09 1.09
N VAL A 80 10.98 -29.98 1.00
CA VAL A 80 10.98 -28.94 2.05
C VAL A 80 9.63 -28.24 2.12
N THR A 81 9.07 -27.85 0.98
CA THR A 81 7.78 -27.13 0.98
C THR A 81 6.60 -27.96 1.47
N SER A 82 6.66 -29.30 1.34
CA SER A 82 5.64 -30.21 1.89
C SER A 82 5.67 -30.34 3.41
N LEU A 83 6.79 -30.00 4.05
CA LEU A 83 7.00 -30.11 5.50
C LEU A 83 6.58 -28.85 6.28
N SER A 84 5.87 -27.92 5.66
CA SER A 84 5.52 -26.65 6.32
C SER A 84 4.78 -26.82 7.64
N LYS A 85 3.88 -27.80 7.74
CA LYS A 85 3.14 -28.09 8.98
C LYS A 85 4.02 -28.76 10.05
N ASP A 86 4.91 -29.65 9.65
CA ASP A 86 5.83 -30.33 10.56
C ASP A 86 6.87 -29.36 11.14
N ILE A 87 7.35 -28.43 10.29
CA ILE A 87 8.23 -27.32 10.70
C ILE A 87 7.49 -26.40 11.68
N ALA A 88 6.27 -25.99 11.37
CA ALA A 88 5.47 -25.16 12.26
C ALA A 88 5.25 -25.82 13.63
N TYR A 89 4.92 -27.11 13.63
CA TYR A 89 4.78 -27.90 14.86
C TYR A 89 6.08 -27.94 15.69
N SER A 90 7.22 -28.24 15.05
CA SER A 90 8.52 -28.31 15.74
C SER A 90 8.97 -26.99 16.35
N LEU A 91 8.56 -25.86 15.73
CA LEU A 91 8.86 -24.51 16.18
C LEU A 91 7.79 -23.91 17.09
N ALA A 92 6.74 -24.68 17.45
CA ALA A 92 5.57 -24.19 18.18
C ALA A 92 4.95 -22.92 17.54
N ALA A 93 5.01 -22.81 16.22
CA ALA A 93 4.47 -21.69 15.46
C ALA A 93 3.10 -22.05 14.86
N ALA A 94 2.21 -21.08 14.74
CA ALA A 94 0.88 -21.30 14.15
C ALA A 94 0.95 -21.74 12.67
N ASP A 95 1.85 -21.12 11.91
CA ASP A 95 2.19 -21.50 10.52
C ASP A 95 3.58 -20.93 10.17
N VAL A 96 4.17 -21.42 9.08
CA VAL A 96 5.41 -20.90 8.50
C VAL A 96 5.22 -20.67 7.00
N ARG A 97 5.83 -19.61 6.48
CA ARG A 97 5.81 -19.33 5.04
C ARG A 97 7.14 -19.73 4.42
N ILE A 98 7.09 -20.57 3.39
CA ILE A 98 8.28 -21.07 2.69
C ILE A 98 8.41 -20.40 1.34
N LEU A 99 9.55 -19.74 1.11
CA LEU A 99 9.97 -19.13 -0.16
C LEU A 99 10.98 -20.07 -0.82
N ALA A 100 10.63 -20.64 -1.93
CA ALA A 100 11.49 -21.62 -2.58
C ALA A 100 11.54 -21.43 -4.10
N PRO A 101 12.59 -20.79 -4.61
CA PRO A 101 13.74 -20.20 -3.91
C PRO A 101 13.47 -18.80 -3.33
N ILE A 102 14.40 -18.30 -2.51
CA ILE A 102 14.47 -16.85 -2.23
C ILE A 102 14.83 -16.14 -3.55
N PRO A 103 14.12 -15.09 -3.99
CA PRO A 103 14.43 -14.37 -5.19
C PRO A 103 15.91 -13.93 -5.25
N GLY A 104 16.62 -14.32 -6.34
CA GLY A 104 18.02 -14.00 -6.55
C GLY A 104 19.04 -14.81 -5.72
N ARG A 105 18.61 -15.85 -4.98
CA ARG A 105 19.50 -16.70 -4.16
C ARG A 105 19.24 -18.20 -4.40
N GLN A 106 20.28 -19.00 -4.35
CA GLN A 106 20.19 -20.47 -4.32
C GLN A 106 19.94 -20.96 -2.88
N ALA A 107 18.87 -20.48 -2.27
CA ALA A 107 18.48 -20.84 -0.90
C ALA A 107 16.96 -20.85 -0.77
N ILE A 108 16.45 -21.61 0.18
CA ILE A 108 15.05 -21.63 0.60
C ILE A 108 14.92 -20.72 1.81
N GLY A 109 13.96 -19.81 1.79
CA GLY A 109 13.62 -18.95 2.94
C GLY A 109 12.47 -19.58 3.72
N ILE A 110 12.63 -19.76 5.00
CA ILE A 110 11.56 -20.14 5.93
C ILE A 110 11.31 -18.96 6.85
N GLU A 111 10.14 -18.36 6.72
CA GLU A 111 9.70 -17.23 7.55
C GLU A 111 8.88 -17.77 8.71
N VAL A 112 9.41 -17.58 9.91
CA VAL A 112 8.83 -18.08 11.17
C VAL A 112 8.35 -16.87 11.99
N PRO A 113 7.11 -16.86 12.48
CA PRO A 113 6.62 -15.81 13.36
C PRO A 113 7.49 -15.64 14.61
N ASN A 114 7.82 -14.40 14.97
CA ASN A 114 8.49 -14.09 16.22
C ASN A 114 7.54 -14.34 17.40
N GLU A 115 8.07 -14.72 18.55
CA GLU A 115 7.28 -14.88 19.79
C GLU A 115 6.84 -13.49 20.28
N GLU A 116 7.77 -12.56 20.33
CA GLU A 116 7.49 -11.16 20.59
C GLU A 116 7.54 -10.39 19.26
N ARG A 117 6.53 -9.56 19.02
CA ARG A 117 6.41 -8.79 17.79
C ARG A 117 6.55 -7.32 18.11
N GLU A 118 7.31 -6.62 17.26
CA GLU A 118 7.45 -5.18 17.38
C GLU A 118 6.25 -4.46 16.76
N VAL A 119 5.77 -3.43 17.45
CA VAL A 119 4.85 -2.47 16.86
C VAL A 119 5.64 -1.51 15.99
N VAL A 120 5.27 -1.39 14.73
CA VAL A 120 5.88 -0.46 13.79
C VAL A 120 5.10 0.85 13.84
N ALA A 121 5.63 1.86 14.51
CA ALA A 121 4.96 3.17 14.59
C ALA A 121 5.13 3.97 13.29
N LEU A 122 4.06 4.64 12.84
CA LEU A 122 4.09 5.50 11.65
C LEU A 122 5.13 6.63 11.77
N GLY A 123 5.31 7.18 12.98
CA GLY A 123 6.31 8.22 13.26
C GLY A 123 7.74 7.78 12.94
N ASP A 124 8.07 6.51 13.15
CA ASP A 124 9.40 5.98 12.82
C ASP A 124 9.61 5.84 11.31
N ILE A 125 8.57 5.42 10.58
CA ILE A 125 8.64 5.33 9.12
C ILE A 125 8.82 6.71 8.51
N LEU A 126 8.03 7.70 8.94
CA LEU A 126 8.12 9.08 8.42
C LEU A 126 9.42 9.80 8.82
N ALA A 127 10.08 9.36 9.91
CA ALA A 127 11.38 9.87 10.33
C ALA A 127 12.58 9.14 9.67
N SER A 128 12.33 8.08 8.90
CA SER A 128 13.35 7.23 8.28
C SER A 128 14.16 7.94 7.19
N VAL A 129 15.26 7.31 6.78
CA VAL A 129 16.07 7.75 5.64
C VAL A 129 15.28 7.60 4.34
N GLU A 130 14.47 6.56 4.22
CA GLU A 130 13.61 6.27 3.08
C GLU A 130 12.58 7.38 2.90
N ALA A 131 11.90 7.78 3.98
CA ALA A 131 10.93 8.89 3.91
C ALA A 131 11.57 10.23 3.55
N ARG A 132 12.81 10.47 4.00
CA ARG A 132 13.57 11.67 3.60
C ARG A 132 13.99 11.69 2.14
N LYS A 133 14.14 10.52 1.52
CA LYS A 133 14.44 10.37 0.08
C LYS A 133 13.20 10.48 -0.79
N ALA A 134 12.03 10.26 -0.22
CA ALA A 134 10.75 10.33 -0.91
C ALA A 134 10.50 11.77 -1.43
N ARG A 135 10.34 11.90 -2.75
CA ARG A 135 10.18 13.21 -3.43
C ARG A 135 8.78 13.46 -3.94
N HIS A 136 8.07 12.40 -4.30
CA HIS A 136 6.72 12.54 -4.83
C HIS A 136 5.70 12.78 -3.71
N PRO A 137 4.72 13.69 -3.88
CA PRO A 137 3.69 13.96 -2.88
C PRO A 137 2.86 12.73 -2.49
N LEU A 138 2.72 11.78 -3.42
CA LEU A 138 1.99 10.53 -3.20
C LEU A 138 2.89 9.34 -2.81
N GLU A 139 4.11 9.58 -2.38
CA GLU A 139 4.89 8.57 -1.68
C GLU A 139 4.44 8.47 -0.22
N VAL A 140 3.79 7.36 0.11
CA VAL A 140 3.15 7.14 1.42
C VAL A 140 3.87 6.09 2.24
N ALA A 141 3.92 6.28 3.54
CA ALA A 141 4.48 5.32 4.48
C ALA A 141 3.53 4.12 4.64
N VAL A 142 4.04 2.90 4.54
CA VAL A 142 3.23 1.68 4.73
C VAL A 142 3.73 0.76 5.83
N GLY A 143 5.01 0.76 6.16
CA GLY A 143 5.53 -0.10 7.22
C GLY A 143 7.02 -0.40 7.12
N ARG A 144 7.44 -1.58 7.62
CA ARG A 144 8.82 -2.10 7.53
C ARG A 144 8.86 -3.44 6.81
N ASP A 145 9.90 -3.65 6.01
CA ASP A 145 10.19 -4.95 5.41
C ASP A 145 10.76 -5.92 6.47
N ILE A 146 10.97 -7.17 6.05
CA ILE A 146 11.52 -8.21 6.93
C ILE A 146 12.95 -7.94 7.41
N SER A 147 13.66 -6.98 6.85
CA SER A 147 14.97 -6.54 7.32
C SER A 147 14.90 -5.31 8.24
N GLY A 148 13.69 -4.88 8.62
CA GLY A 148 13.44 -3.72 9.47
C GLY A 148 13.53 -2.37 8.74
N ARG A 149 13.76 -2.36 7.41
CA ARG A 149 13.85 -1.10 6.65
C ARG A 149 12.45 -0.53 6.42
N ALA A 150 12.35 0.78 6.52
CA ALA A 150 11.11 1.50 6.21
C ALA A 150 10.72 1.33 4.74
N VAL A 151 9.43 1.15 4.49
CA VAL A 151 8.87 1.02 3.15
C VAL A 151 7.95 2.20 2.88
N MET A 152 8.36 3.00 1.90
CA MET A 152 7.54 4.05 1.28
C MET A 152 6.98 3.51 -0.03
N LEU A 153 5.70 3.69 -0.26
CA LEU A 153 5.00 3.25 -1.47
C LEU A 153 4.70 4.47 -2.34
N ASP A 154 5.23 4.49 -3.55
CA ASP A 154 4.97 5.55 -4.51
C ASP A 154 3.71 5.24 -5.33
N LEU A 155 2.61 5.88 -4.97
CA LEU A 155 1.33 5.74 -5.67
C LEU A 155 1.33 6.40 -7.07
N ALA A 156 2.34 7.17 -7.44
CA ALA A 156 2.46 7.69 -8.80
C ALA A 156 3.07 6.66 -9.76
N THR A 157 4.00 5.84 -9.27
CA THR A 157 4.58 4.71 -10.03
C THR A 157 3.70 3.46 -10.00
N MET A 158 2.96 3.25 -8.89
CA MET A 158 1.90 2.25 -8.74
C MET A 158 0.55 2.98 -8.72
N PRO A 159 0.05 3.46 -9.86
CA PRO A 159 -0.97 4.51 -9.92
C PRO A 159 -2.26 4.18 -9.20
N HIS A 160 -2.54 2.89 -9.04
CA HIS A 160 -3.72 2.39 -8.35
C HIS A 160 -3.34 1.17 -7.53
N LEU A 161 -3.91 1.07 -6.33
CA LEU A 161 -3.61 0.01 -5.37
C LEU A 161 -4.89 -0.70 -4.93
N LEU A 162 -4.89 -2.02 -5.04
CA LEU A 162 -5.91 -2.88 -4.46
C LEU A 162 -5.44 -3.42 -3.11
N ILE A 163 -6.23 -3.22 -2.06
CA ILE A 163 -5.95 -3.71 -0.71
C ILE A 163 -7.04 -4.69 -0.30
N ALA A 164 -6.67 -5.90 0.12
CA ALA A 164 -7.66 -6.85 0.61
C ALA A 164 -7.14 -7.68 1.79
N GLY A 165 -8.06 -8.14 2.65
CA GLY A 165 -7.75 -8.97 3.80
C GLY A 165 -8.94 -9.15 4.71
N ALA A 166 -8.86 -10.12 5.63
CA ALA A 166 -9.91 -10.40 6.60
C ALA A 166 -10.13 -9.21 7.56
N THR A 167 -11.28 -9.18 8.20
CA THR A 167 -11.58 -8.18 9.25
C THR A 167 -10.55 -8.28 10.39
N GLY A 168 -10.01 -7.16 10.84
CA GLY A 168 -8.99 -7.12 11.90
C GLY A 168 -7.58 -7.48 11.45
N ALA A 169 -7.34 -7.77 10.16
CA ALA A 169 -6.01 -8.13 9.65
C ALA A 169 -5.02 -6.94 9.55
N GLY A 170 -5.49 -5.68 9.66
CA GLY A 170 -4.66 -4.47 9.60
C GLY A 170 -4.95 -3.54 8.42
N LYS A 171 -5.96 -3.84 7.60
CA LYS A 171 -6.34 -3.04 6.42
C LYS A 171 -6.58 -1.56 6.75
N SER A 172 -7.43 -1.29 7.76
CA SER A 172 -7.79 0.07 8.16
C SER A 172 -6.59 0.86 8.68
N SER A 173 -5.73 0.23 9.48
CA SER A 173 -4.49 0.86 9.96
C SER A 173 -3.56 1.25 8.80
N CYS A 174 -3.44 0.40 7.78
CA CYS A 174 -2.64 0.70 6.60
C CYS A 174 -3.21 1.89 5.80
N ILE A 175 -4.54 1.94 5.60
CA ILE A 175 -5.19 3.06 4.92
C ILE A 175 -5.01 4.34 5.73
N ASN A 176 -5.20 4.29 7.06
CA ASN A 176 -4.97 5.42 7.95
C ASN A 176 -3.50 5.88 7.91
N ALA A 177 -2.54 4.96 7.88
CA ALA A 177 -1.12 5.30 7.73
C ALA A 177 -0.84 6.02 6.40
N MET A 178 -1.45 5.57 5.28
CA MET A 178 -1.32 6.24 3.98
C MET A 178 -1.93 7.64 3.99
N VAL A 179 -3.16 7.80 4.49
CA VAL A 179 -3.84 9.10 4.57
C VAL A 179 -3.07 10.04 5.49
N THR A 180 -2.70 9.59 6.69
CA THR A 180 -1.89 10.39 7.63
C THR A 180 -0.55 10.78 7.03
N SER A 181 0.11 9.87 6.29
CA SER A 181 1.35 10.18 5.58
C SER A 181 1.20 11.35 4.60
N ILE A 182 0.09 11.40 3.86
CA ILE A 182 -0.24 12.52 2.97
C ILE A 182 -0.45 13.80 3.77
N LEU A 183 -1.28 13.76 4.82
CA LEU A 183 -1.59 14.93 5.66
C LEU A 183 -0.34 15.51 6.34
N MET A 184 0.62 14.66 6.70
CA MET A 184 1.87 15.06 7.34
C MET A 184 2.89 15.66 6.35
N ARG A 185 2.76 15.41 5.05
CA ARG A 185 3.78 15.70 4.05
C ARG A 185 3.34 16.65 2.94
N THR A 186 2.04 16.91 2.82
CA THR A 186 1.50 17.72 1.71
C THR A 186 0.47 18.72 2.20
N THR A 187 0.23 19.75 1.40
CA THR A 187 -0.86 20.71 1.58
C THR A 187 -2.02 20.41 0.64
N PRO A 188 -3.23 20.94 0.89
CA PRO A 188 -4.38 20.73 0.00
C PRO A 188 -4.20 21.30 -1.43
N GLU A 189 -3.24 22.17 -1.64
CA GLU A 189 -2.86 22.68 -2.96
C GLU A 189 -2.08 21.65 -3.79
N VAL A 190 -1.47 20.69 -3.11
CA VAL A 190 -0.64 19.63 -3.73
C VAL A 190 -1.42 18.33 -3.87
N VAL A 191 -2.17 17.93 -2.83
CA VAL A 191 -2.95 16.69 -2.82
C VAL A 191 -4.36 16.95 -2.29
N ARG A 192 -5.36 16.46 -3.00
CA ARG A 192 -6.77 16.44 -2.59
C ARG A 192 -7.23 15.01 -2.39
N LEU A 193 -8.15 14.83 -1.46
CA LEU A 193 -8.65 13.52 -1.06
C LEU A 193 -10.17 13.40 -1.31
N ILE A 194 -10.59 12.24 -1.79
CA ILE A 194 -11.98 11.75 -1.73
C ILE A 194 -11.96 10.47 -0.93
N LEU A 195 -12.62 10.48 0.23
CA LEU A 195 -12.69 9.33 1.13
C LEU A 195 -14.10 8.72 1.06
N ILE A 196 -14.18 7.42 0.78
CA ILE A 196 -15.42 6.67 0.64
C ILE A 196 -15.44 5.58 1.71
N ASP A 197 -16.36 5.73 2.69
CA ASP A 197 -16.53 4.84 3.83
C ASP A 197 -18.01 4.48 4.02
N PRO A 198 -18.52 3.46 3.31
CA PRO A 198 -19.92 3.06 3.41
C PRO A 198 -20.34 2.62 4.81
N LYS A 199 -19.39 2.15 5.62
CA LYS A 199 -19.63 1.65 6.99
C LYS A 199 -19.64 2.75 8.05
N ARG A 200 -19.16 3.95 7.75
CA ARG A 200 -19.02 5.08 8.67
C ARG A 200 -18.17 4.78 9.91
N VAL A 201 -17.13 3.98 9.76
CA VAL A 201 -16.30 3.51 10.89
C VAL A 201 -14.90 4.07 10.83
N GLU A 202 -14.31 4.15 9.64
CA GLU A 202 -12.87 4.33 9.47
C GLU A 202 -12.47 5.77 9.09
N MET A 203 -13.31 6.47 8.30
CA MET A 203 -12.92 7.74 7.67
C MET A 203 -13.56 8.97 8.33
N GLY A 204 -14.49 8.79 9.27
CA GLY A 204 -15.16 9.91 9.96
C GLY A 204 -14.21 10.83 10.71
N GLN A 205 -13.10 10.31 11.22
CA GLN A 205 -12.06 11.08 11.89
C GLN A 205 -11.36 12.12 11.01
N TYR A 206 -11.47 12.02 9.69
CA TYR A 206 -10.90 12.98 8.74
C TYR A 206 -11.87 14.10 8.34
N GLU A 207 -13.09 14.12 8.88
CA GLU A 207 -14.05 15.18 8.60
C GLU A 207 -13.47 16.55 8.98
N GLY A 208 -13.56 17.52 8.06
CA GLY A 208 -12.99 18.87 8.23
C GLY A 208 -11.51 19.03 7.87
N VAL A 209 -10.82 17.95 7.47
CA VAL A 209 -9.44 18.06 6.98
C VAL A 209 -9.43 18.84 5.65
N PRO A 210 -8.54 19.86 5.50
CA PRO A 210 -8.57 20.76 4.34
C PRO A 210 -8.26 20.09 3.00
N HIS A 211 -7.64 18.93 2.99
CA HIS A 211 -7.36 18.13 1.79
C HIS A 211 -8.62 17.53 1.16
N LEU A 212 -9.71 17.39 1.91
CA LEU A 212 -10.93 16.79 1.41
C LEU A 212 -11.61 17.66 0.34
N LEU A 213 -12.02 17.06 -0.78
CA LEU A 213 -12.88 17.69 -1.78
C LEU A 213 -14.35 17.72 -1.34
N THR A 214 -14.75 16.75 -0.51
CA THR A 214 -16.06 16.65 0.11
C THR A 214 -15.94 15.94 1.45
N ALA A 215 -16.91 16.08 2.34
CA ALA A 215 -16.98 15.24 3.53
C ALA A 215 -16.92 13.75 3.15
N PRO A 216 -16.42 12.86 4.04
CA PRO A 216 -16.35 11.44 3.75
C PRO A 216 -17.69 10.88 3.25
N VAL A 217 -17.66 10.21 2.11
CA VAL A 217 -18.86 9.72 1.42
C VAL A 217 -19.29 8.39 2.03
N THR A 218 -20.46 8.37 2.65
CA THR A 218 -20.94 7.21 3.43
C THR A 218 -22.13 6.49 2.78
N ASP A 219 -22.75 7.08 1.77
CA ASP A 219 -23.85 6.47 1.02
C ASP A 219 -23.31 5.79 -0.24
N PRO A 220 -23.60 4.50 -0.51
CA PRO A 220 -23.06 3.78 -1.66
C PRO A 220 -23.45 4.38 -3.02
N LYS A 221 -24.64 4.98 -3.15
CA LYS A 221 -25.05 5.65 -4.41
C LYS A 221 -24.27 6.94 -4.61
N LYS A 222 -24.06 7.72 -3.53
CA LYS A 222 -23.20 8.91 -3.56
C LYS A 222 -21.75 8.54 -3.83
N ALA A 223 -21.30 7.37 -3.35
CA ALA A 223 -19.97 6.85 -3.65
C ALA A 223 -19.77 6.55 -5.15
N ALA A 224 -20.76 5.92 -5.79
CA ALA A 224 -20.73 5.72 -7.25
C ALA A 224 -20.70 7.07 -8.00
N ASN A 225 -21.46 8.07 -7.54
CA ASN A 225 -21.42 9.43 -8.10
C ASN A 225 -20.05 10.11 -7.89
N ALA A 226 -19.39 9.90 -6.74
CA ALA A 226 -18.04 10.42 -6.47
C ALA A 226 -16.99 9.81 -7.40
N LEU A 227 -17.06 8.50 -7.66
CA LEU A 227 -16.21 7.82 -8.64
C LEU A 227 -16.48 8.34 -10.07
N HIS A 228 -17.74 8.52 -10.43
CA HIS A 228 -18.10 9.11 -11.72
C HIS A 228 -17.63 10.57 -11.85
N TRP A 229 -17.68 11.34 -10.76
CA TRP A 229 -17.11 12.68 -10.74
C TRP A 229 -15.59 12.65 -10.98
N ALA A 230 -14.88 11.71 -10.35
CA ALA A 230 -13.43 11.56 -10.58
C ALA A 230 -13.10 11.21 -12.03
N VAL A 231 -13.96 10.43 -12.72
CA VAL A 231 -13.83 10.16 -14.17
C VAL A 231 -13.98 11.44 -14.97
N ARG A 232 -15.01 12.25 -14.70
CA ARG A 232 -15.21 13.54 -15.40
C ARG A 232 -14.08 14.51 -15.13
N GLU A 233 -13.58 14.58 -13.91
CA GLU A 233 -12.42 15.43 -13.58
C GLU A 233 -11.16 14.97 -14.31
N MET A 234 -10.95 13.67 -14.42
CA MET A 234 -9.88 13.09 -15.24
C MET A 234 -9.99 13.58 -16.70
N GLU A 235 -11.19 13.50 -17.30
CA GLU A 235 -11.42 13.93 -18.68
C GLU A 235 -11.20 15.43 -18.86
N ARG A 236 -11.74 16.25 -17.97
CA ARG A 236 -11.50 17.68 -17.94
C ARG A 236 -10.00 18.03 -17.89
N ARG A 237 -9.23 17.28 -17.08
CA ARG A 237 -7.78 17.50 -17.00
C ARG A 237 -7.08 17.11 -18.31
N TYR A 238 -7.51 16.06 -18.98
CA TYR A 238 -6.98 15.73 -20.30
C TYR A 238 -7.20 16.84 -21.30
N ASP A 239 -8.39 17.44 -21.30
CA ASP A 239 -8.70 18.59 -22.18
C ASP A 239 -7.77 19.78 -21.87
N VAL A 240 -7.59 20.13 -20.60
CA VAL A 240 -6.69 21.20 -20.16
C VAL A 240 -5.25 20.92 -20.59
N LEU A 241 -4.73 19.73 -20.30
CA LEU A 241 -3.36 19.36 -20.68
C LEU A 241 -3.16 19.40 -22.21
N SER A 242 -4.14 18.91 -22.95
CA SER A 242 -4.12 18.90 -24.41
C SER A 242 -4.06 20.32 -24.98
N VAL A 243 -4.90 21.22 -24.48
CA VAL A 243 -4.92 22.64 -24.91
C VAL A 243 -3.59 23.33 -24.57
N CYS A 244 -3.02 23.05 -23.40
CA CYS A 244 -1.74 23.63 -22.97
C CYS A 244 -0.51 22.94 -23.59
N GLY A 245 -0.69 21.81 -24.32
CA GLY A 245 0.40 21.08 -24.96
C GLY A 245 1.25 20.23 -24.02
N TYR A 246 0.73 19.86 -22.85
CA TYR A 246 1.43 19.00 -21.87
C TYR A 246 0.93 17.56 -21.92
N ARG A 247 1.83 16.61 -21.62
CA ARG A 247 1.52 15.18 -21.63
C ARG A 247 1.05 14.64 -20.28
N ASP A 248 1.45 15.31 -19.21
CA ASP A 248 1.17 14.89 -17.84
C ASP A 248 1.07 16.10 -16.90
N ILE A 249 0.49 15.83 -15.72
CA ILE A 249 0.27 16.83 -14.68
C ILE A 249 1.58 17.43 -14.14
N GLY A 250 2.68 16.67 -14.13
CA GLY A 250 3.98 17.14 -13.64
C GLY A 250 4.54 18.23 -14.55
N GLY A 251 4.53 18.00 -15.85
CA GLY A 251 4.95 19.00 -16.85
C GLY A 251 4.08 20.26 -16.82
N TYR A 252 2.76 20.09 -16.72
CA TYR A 252 1.81 21.20 -16.60
C TYR A 252 2.05 22.03 -15.33
N ASN A 253 2.12 21.39 -14.15
CA ASN A 253 2.33 22.09 -12.88
C ASN A 253 3.69 22.78 -12.83
N ALA A 254 4.74 22.18 -13.38
CA ALA A 254 6.05 22.81 -13.47
C ALA A 254 6.02 24.09 -14.35
N ALA A 255 5.23 24.09 -15.42
CA ALA A 255 5.04 25.28 -16.25
C ALA A 255 4.19 26.34 -15.54
N TYR A 256 3.13 25.92 -14.82
CA TYR A 256 2.35 26.82 -13.97
C TYR A 256 3.23 27.50 -12.92
N ASP A 257 4.03 26.75 -12.19
CA ASP A 257 4.89 27.24 -11.11
C ASP A 257 5.98 28.22 -11.63
N ARG A 258 6.37 28.14 -12.93
CA ARG A 258 7.26 29.09 -13.59
C ARG A 258 6.55 30.28 -14.25
N GLY A 259 5.21 30.27 -14.33
CA GLY A 259 4.43 31.26 -15.04
C GLY A 259 4.51 31.15 -16.59
N ASP A 260 4.84 29.98 -17.11
CA ASP A 260 5.00 29.71 -18.55
C ASP A 260 3.66 29.38 -19.25
N LEU A 261 2.57 29.22 -18.53
CA LEU A 261 1.26 28.89 -19.12
C LEU A 261 0.68 30.17 -19.79
N VAL A 262 0.32 30.03 -21.07
CA VAL A 262 -0.39 31.09 -21.80
C VAL A 262 -1.86 31.04 -21.40
N PRO A 263 -2.43 32.12 -20.82
CA PRO A 263 -3.83 32.16 -20.43
C PRO A 263 -4.76 31.81 -21.61
N PRO A 264 -5.87 31.10 -21.37
CA PRO A 264 -6.85 30.84 -22.42
C PRO A 264 -7.46 32.18 -22.90
N PRO A 265 -7.83 32.28 -24.18
CA PRO A 265 -8.49 33.46 -24.67
C PRO A 265 -9.91 33.57 -24.10
N GLY A 266 -10.26 34.74 -23.53
CA GLY A 266 -11.59 35.02 -23.03
C GLY A 266 -11.58 35.68 -21.66
N LEU A 267 -12.77 36.02 -21.21
CA LEU A 267 -13.05 36.54 -19.87
C LEU A 267 -13.98 35.58 -19.16
N ASP A 268 -13.91 35.52 -17.85
CA ASP A 268 -14.84 34.79 -17.00
C ASP A 268 -16.19 35.54 -16.86
N GLU A 269 -17.10 35.00 -16.02
CA GLU A 269 -18.42 35.58 -15.78
C GLU A 269 -18.35 36.95 -15.09
N GLU A 270 -17.22 37.28 -14.44
CA GLU A 270 -16.94 38.51 -13.71
C GLU A 270 -16.18 39.56 -14.60
N GLY A 271 -15.81 39.14 -15.82
CA GLY A 271 -15.09 40.01 -16.79
C GLY A 271 -13.58 40.06 -16.60
N GLU A 272 -13.02 39.15 -15.79
CA GLU A 272 -11.58 38.96 -15.59
C GLU A 272 -11.01 38.03 -16.66
N LEU A 273 -9.71 38.12 -16.92
CA LEU A 273 -9.01 37.22 -17.83
C LEU A 273 -9.03 35.79 -17.28
N LEU A 274 -9.43 34.86 -18.12
CA LEU A 274 -9.35 33.44 -17.77
C LEU A 274 -7.91 33.08 -17.43
N THR A 275 -7.73 32.31 -16.35
CA THR A 275 -6.43 31.84 -15.89
C THR A 275 -6.46 30.31 -15.75
N TYR A 276 -5.29 29.70 -15.76
CA TYR A 276 -5.15 28.32 -15.42
C TYR A 276 -4.78 28.20 -13.95
N ASP A 277 -5.36 27.19 -13.29
CA ASP A 277 -5.02 26.84 -11.92
C ASP A 277 -3.97 25.74 -11.88
N ARG A 278 -3.20 25.70 -10.81
CA ARG A 278 -2.36 24.54 -10.48
C ARG A 278 -3.25 23.33 -10.22
N LEU A 279 -2.93 22.18 -10.81
CA LEU A 279 -3.70 20.96 -10.65
C LEU A 279 -3.15 20.13 -9.47
N PRO A 280 -3.87 19.99 -8.35
CA PRO A 280 -3.47 19.08 -7.29
C PRO A 280 -3.61 17.61 -7.73
N PHE A 281 -2.78 16.73 -7.18
CA PHE A 281 -3.07 15.29 -7.27
C PHE A 281 -4.37 14.99 -6.55
N ILE A 282 -5.12 14.01 -7.03
CA ILE A 282 -6.34 13.53 -6.37
C ILE A 282 -6.14 12.07 -6.00
N LEU A 283 -6.29 11.75 -4.73
CA LEU A 283 -6.34 10.38 -4.25
C LEU A 283 -7.76 10.04 -3.81
N VAL A 284 -8.35 9.05 -4.47
CA VAL A 284 -9.64 8.47 -4.10
C VAL A 284 -9.38 7.21 -3.30
N VAL A 285 -9.90 7.15 -2.08
CA VAL A 285 -9.75 6.01 -1.18
C VAL A 285 -11.12 5.39 -0.94
N VAL A 286 -11.26 4.11 -1.27
CA VAL A 286 -12.47 3.31 -1.02
C VAL A 286 -12.15 2.29 0.05
N ASP A 287 -12.76 2.41 1.24
CA ASP A 287 -12.51 1.50 2.37
C ASP A 287 -13.13 0.11 2.18
N GLU A 288 -14.34 0.04 1.59
CA GLU A 288 -15.01 -1.23 1.39
C GLU A 288 -15.72 -1.29 0.02
N LEU A 289 -15.03 -1.86 -0.95
CA LEU A 289 -15.55 -2.02 -2.31
C LEU A 289 -16.79 -2.91 -2.36
N SER A 290 -16.84 -3.97 -1.53
CA SER A 290 -17.97 -4.92 -1.58
C SER A 290 -19.32 -4.26 -1.36
N ASP A 291 -19.38 -3.24 -0.50
CA ASP A 291 -20.64 -2.56 -0.19
C ASP A 291 -21.11 -1.68 -1.36
N LEU A 292 -20.17 -1.16 -2.15
CA LEU A 292 -20.49 -0.43 -3.39
C LEU A 292 -20.95 -1.39 -4.49
N MET A 293 -20.26 -2.52 -4.64
CA MET A 293 -20.57 -3.55 -5.64
C MET A 293 -21.96 -4.19 -5.41
N MET A 294 -22.41 -4.27 -4.16
CA MET A 294 -23.77 -4.75 -3.84
C MET A 294 -24.89 -3.80 -4.32
N VAL A 295 -24.60 -2.50 -4.48
CA VAL A 295 -25.61 -1.48 -4.79
C VAL A 295 -25.55 -1.02 -6.25
N ALA A 296 -24.34 -0.84 -6.80
CA ALA A 296 -24.14 -0.26 -8.13
C ALA A 296 -22.91 -0.89 -8.82
N ALA A 297 -22.86 -2.23 -8.88
CA ALA A 297 -21.70 -2.99 -9.34
C ALA A 297 -21.15 -2.49 -10.68
N ARG A 298 -22.01 -2.35 -11.69
CA ARG A 298 -21.60 -1.97 -13.04
C ARG A 298 -21.00 -0.56 -13.09
N ASP A 299 -21.68 0.42 -12.49
CA ASP A 299 -21.23 1.82 -12.53
C ASP A 299 -19.92 2.02 -11.76
N VAL A 300 -19.77 1.29 -10.65
CA VAL A 300 -18.55 1.29 -9.82
C VAL A 300 -17.40 0.62 -10.56
N GLU A 301 -17.61 -0.56 -11.13
CA GLU A 301 -16.58 -1.28 -11.89
C GLU A 301 -16.15 -0.48 -13.12
N ASP A 302 -17.07 0.05 -13.90
CA ASP A 302 -16.79 0.86 -15.09
C ASP A 302 -15.96 2.11 -14.72
N SER A 303 -16.33 2.81 -13.64
CA SER A 303 -15.61 4.00 -13.16
C SER A 303 -14.19 3.66 -12.68
N ILE A 304 -14.05 2.60 -11.88
CA ILE A 304 -12.74 2.14 -11.40
C ILE A 304 -11.84 1.74 -12.57
N CYS A 305 -12.35 0.94 -13.51
CA CYS A 305 -11.59 0.48 -14.66
C CYS A 305 -11.15 1.66 -15.54
N ARG A 306 -12.03 2.63 -15.78
CA ARG A 306 -11.74 3.80 -16.60
C ARG A 306 -10.66 4.69 -15.95
N LEU A 307 -10.77 4.95 -14.64
CA LEU A 307 -9.74 5.65 -13.87
C LEU A 307 -8.41 4.88 -13.91
N ALA A 308 -8.45 3.57 -13.66
CA ALA A 308 -7.25 2.74 -13.63
C ALA A 308 -6.50 2.70 -14.97
N GLN A 309 -7.20 2.81 -16.08
CA GLN A 309 -6.61 2.83 -17.43
C GLN A 309 -5.99 4.18 -17.80
N MET A 310 -6.58 5.28 -17.37
CA MET A 310 -6.28 6.59 -17.95
C MET A 310 -5.80 7.64 -16.93
N ALA A 311 -6.15 7.53 -15.66
CA ALA A 311 -6.02 8.64 -14.72
C ALA A 311 -4.59 8.98 -14.27
N ARG A 312 -3.62 8.08 -14.49
CA ARG A 312 -2.22 8.27 -14.07
C ARG A 312 -1.61 9.57 -14.56
N ALA A 313 -1.72 9.85 -15.85
CA ALA A 313 -1.09 11.02 -16.48
C ALA A 313 -1.65 12.36 -15.95
N VAL A 314 -2.90 12.36 -15.54
CA VAL A 314 -3.61 13.55 -15.04
C VAL A 314 -3.65 13.64 -13.51
N GLY A 315 -2.90 12.77 -12.82
CA GLY A 315 -2.70 12.83 -11.38
C GLY A 315 -3.93 12.45 -10.55
N VAL A 316 -4.77 11.51 -11.03
CA VAL A 316 -5.87 10.93 -10.26
C VAL A 316 -5.54 9.48 -9.95
N HIS A 317 -5.56 9.11 -8.67
CA HIS A 317 -5.10 7.82 -8.17
C HIS A 317 -6.17 7.15 -7.31
N LEU A 318 -6.16 5.81 -7.28
CA LEU A 318 -7.13 5.00 -6.52
C LEU A 318 -6.40 4.13 -5.49
N VAL A 319 -6.93 4.11 -4.28
CA VAL A 319 -6.71 3.05 -3.29
C VAL A 319 -8.07 2.40 -3.05
N VAL A 320 -8.23 1.17 -3.51
CA VAL A 320 -9.50 0.44 -3.40
C VAL A 320 -9.30 -0.73 -2.45
N ALA A 321 -10.09 -0.76 -1.37
CA ALA A 321 -9.95 -1.79 -0.36
C ALA A 321 -11.23 -2.61 -0.16
N THR A 322 -11.08 -3.86 0.31
CA THR A 322 -12.20 -4.73 0.67
C THR A 322 -11.81 -5.75 1.74
N GLN A 323 -12.77 -6.09 2.60
CA GLN A 323 -12.66 -7.20 3.55
C GLN A 323 -13.23 -8.51 2.99
N ARG A 324 -13.83 -8.47 1.79
CA ARG A 324 -14.43 -9.62 1.13
C ARG A 324 -13.71 -9.94 -0.19
N PRO A 325 -12.61 -10.72 -0.13
CA PRO A 325 -11.83 -11.06 -1.31
C PRO A 325 -12.54 -12.17 -2.14
N SER A 326 -13.69 -11.83 -2.72
CA SER A 326 -14.42 -12.71 -3.64
C SER A 326 -14.26 -12.26 -5.09
N VAL A 327 -14.46 -13.17 -6.04
CA VAL A 327 -14.36 -12.88 -7.47
C VAL A 327 -15.45 -11.91 -7.97
N ASP A 328 -16.58 -11.82 -7.25
CA ASP A 328 -17.65 -10.87 -7.53
C ASP A 328 -17.32 -9.45 -7.09
N VAL A 329 -16.37 -9.28 -6.18
CA VAL A 329 -15.91 -7.97 -5.69
C VAL A 329 -14.59 -7.59 -6.36
N ILE A 330 -13.61 -8.48 -6.36
CA ILE A 330 -12.33 -8.32 -7.04
C ILE A 330 -12.43 -9.01 -8.40
N THR A 331 -13.10 -8.37 -9.32
CA THR A 331 -13.37 -8.94 -10.64
C THR A 331 -12.11 -9.04 -11.51
N GLY A 332 -12.19 -9.84 -12.56
CA GLY A 332 -11.10 -9.93 -13.54
C GLY A 332 -10.74 -8.60 -14.19
N LEU A 333 -11.74 -7.72 -14.41
CA LEU A 333 -11.53 -6.39 -14.99
C LEU A 333 -10.79 -5.47 -14.02
N ILE A 334 -11.17 -5.45 -12.75
CA ILE A 334 -10.47 -4.67 -11.71
C ILE A 334 -9.02 -5.16 -11.58
N LYS A 335 -8.78 -6.48 -11.51
CA LYS A 335 -7.43 -7.05 -11.40
C LYS A 335 -6.55 -6.76 -12.62
N ALA A 336 -7.11 -6.75 -13.80
CA ALA A 336 -6.38 -6.45 -15.03
C ALA A 336 -5.91 -4.98 -15.09
N ASN A 337 -6.66 -4.07 -14.47
CA ASN A 337 -6.39 -2.63 -14.51
C ASN A 337 -5.67 -2.11 -13.26
N ILE A 338 -5.77 -2.82 -12.12
CA ILE A 338 -5.04 -2.51 -10.89
C ILE A 338 -4.05 -3.63 -10.58
N PRO A 339 -2.84 -3.58 -11.15
CA PRO A 339 -1.85 -4.65 -10.99
C PRO A 339 -1.11 -4.61 -9.64
N ALA A 340 -1.04 -3.45 -8.98
CA ALA A 340 -0.46 -3.34 -7.65
C ALA A 340 -1.46 -3.82 -6.59
N ARG A 341 -1.03 -4.78 -5.76
CA ARG A 341 -1.92 -5.43 -4.80
C ARG A 341 -1.25 -5.58 -3.44
N LEU A 342 -2.01 -5.35 -2.41
CA LEU A 342 -1.59 -5.47 -1.03
C LEU A 342 -2.57 -6.42 -0.33
N ALA A 343 -2.07 -7.59 0.06
CA ALA A 343 -2.86 -8.62 0.74
C ALA A 343 -2.49 -8.68 2.21
N PHE A 344 -3.45 -8.48 3.08
CA PHE A 344 -3.38 -8.83 4.50
C PHE A 344 -3.76 -10.29 4.71
N ALA A 345 -3.68 -10.76 5.96
CA ALA A 345 -4.07 -12.11 6.32
C ALA A 345 -5.51 -12.42 5.86
N VAL A 346 -5.69 -13.59 5.29
CA VAL A 346 -6.99 -14.12 4.82
C VAL A 346 -7.22 -15.52 5.38
N ALA A 347 -8.48 -15.98 5.35
CA ALA A 347 -8.87 -17.25 5.94
C ALA A 347 -8.47 -18.46 5.09
N SER A 348 -8.32 -18.31 3.78
CA SER A 348 -8.13 -19.44 2.88
C SER A 348 -7.13 -19.16 1.75
N LEU A 349 -6.58 -20.24 1.20
CA LEU A 349 -5.78 -20.20 -0.04
C LEU A 349 -6.58 -19.67 -1.23
N ALA A 350 -7.89 -19.90 -1.27
CA ALA A 350 -8.75 -19.39 -2.31
C ALA A 350 -8.78 -17.86 -2.29
N ASP A 351 -8.91 -17.26 -1.10
CA ASP A 351 -8.90 -15.81 -0.91
C ASP A 351 -7.55 -15.21 -1.31
N SER A 352 -6.44 -15.84 -0.93
CA SER A 352 -5.09 -15.40 -1.35
C SER A 352 -4.97 -15.37 -2.88
N ARG A 353 -5.48 -16.41 -3.56
CA ARG A 353 -5.46 -16.47 -5.03
C ARG A 353 -6.36 -15.41 -5.67
N VAL A 354 -7.48 -15.08 -5.07
CA VAL A 354 -8.35 -13.99 -5.57
C VAL A 354 -7.59 -12.66 -5.56
N ILE A 355 -6.81 -12.40 -4.50
CA ILE A 355 -6.08 -11.13 -4.36
C ILE A 355 -4.78 -11.14 -5.18
N LEU A 356 -3.90 -12.13 -4.95
CA LEU A 356 -2.51 -12.14 -5.42
C LEU A 356 -2.28 -13.01 -6.66
N ASP A 357 -3.28 -13.77 -7.13
CA ASP A 357 -3.16 -14.87 -8.11
C ASP A 357 -2.20 -15.98 -7.66
N GLN A 358 -1.79 -16.00 -6.40
CA GLN A 358 -0.88 -16.96 -5.81
C GLN A 358 -1.17 -17.17 -4.31
N GLN A 359 -0.56 -18.19 -3.74
CA GLN A 359 -0.62 -18.48 -2.31
C GLN A 359 0.25 -17.52 -1.50
N GLY A 360 -0.02 -17.38 -0.20
CA GLY A 360 0.84 -16.70 0.76
C GLY A 360 0.09 -15.84 1.78
N ALA A 361 -1.01 -15.19 1.39
CA ALA A 361 -1.77 -14.33 2.30
C ALA A 361 -2.50 -15.14 3.40
N GLU A 362 -2.84 -16.41 3.16
CA GLU A 362 -3.40 -17.33 4.14
C GLU A 362 -2.40 -17.74 5.24
N ARG A 363 -1.11 -17.45 5.04
CA ARG A 363 -0.01 -17.76 5.99
C ARG A 363 0.52 -16.53 6.72
N LEU A 364 -0.16 -15.40 6.56
CA LEU A 364 0.17 -14.17 7.27
C LEU A 364 -0.32 -14.24 8.72
N VAL A 365 0.38 -13.56 9.58
CA VAL A 365 0.15 -13.63 11.03
C VAL A 365 -1.01 -12.73 11.47
N GLY A 366 -1.45 -11.79 10.61
CA GLY A 366 -2.43 -10.77 10.96
C GLY A 366 -1.80 -9.54 11.63
N MET A 367 -2.63 -8.63 12.15
CA MET A 367 -2.21 -7.41 12.86
C MET A 367 -1.23 -6.54 12.05
N GLY A 368 -1.53 -6.33 10.77
CA GLY A 368 -0.70 -5.50 9.88
C GLY A 368 0.33 -6.26 9.05
N ASP A 369 0.51 -7.56 9.27
CA ASP A 369 1.36 -8.40 8.41
C ASP A 369 0.74 -8.53 7.03
N MET A 370 1.46 -8.16 5.98
CA MET A 370 0.94 -8.06 4.62
C MET A 370 1.94 -8.46 3.55
N LEU A 371 1.43 -8.75 2.37
CA LEU A 371 2.18 -9.02 1.15
C LEU A 371 1.89 -7.95 0.10
N LEU A 372 2.91 -7.25 -0.35
CA LEU A 372 2.85 -6.29 -1.45
C LEU A 372 3.32 -6.95 -2.75
N LEU A 373 2.46 -7.00 -3.75
CA LEU A 373 2.78 -7.38 -5.11
C LEU A 373 2.78 -6.13 -5.99
N GLY A 374 3.96 -5.70 -6.40
CA GLY A 374 4.12 -4.56 -7.31
C GLY A 374 3.73 -4.91 -8.75
N PRO A 375 3.45 -3.91 -9.60
CA PRO A 375 2.93 -4.13 -10.96
C PRO A 375 3.89 -4.90 -11.87
N SER A 376 5.19 -4.85 -11.61
CA SER A 376 6.22 -5.55 -12.39
C SER A 376 6.87 -6.70 -11.63
N SER A 377 6.34 -7.06 -10.46
CA SER A 377 6.91 -8.12 -9.62
C SER A 377 6.12 -9.40 -9.75
N SER A 378 6.82 -10.53 -9.84
CA SER A 378 6.21 -11.87 -9.79
C SER A 378 6.15 -12.45 -8.36
N ALA A 379 6.95 -11.91 -7.43
CA ALA A 379 7.02 -12.36 -6.05
C ALA A 379 6.59 -11.25 -5.09
N PRO A 380 5.67 -11.50 -4.17
CA PRO A 380 5.23 -10.51 -3.21
C PRO A 380 6.29 -10.28 -2.13
N GLN A 381 6.48 -9.02 -1.77
CA GLN A 381 7.31 -8.58 -0.65
C GLN A 381 6.48 -8.61 0.64
N ARG A 382 7.03 -9.21 1.72
CA ARG A 382 6.39 -9.17 3.04
C ARG A 382 6.75 -7.89 3.77
N ILE A 383 5.75 -7.26 4.36
CA ILE A 383 5.86 -5.99 5.07
C ILE A 383 5.03 -6.10 6.36
N GLN A 384 5.55 -5.57 7.45
CA GLN A 384 4.75 -5.28 8.63
C GLN A 384 4.22 -3.85 8.52
N GLY A 385 2.91 -3.71 8.52
CA GLY A 385 2.22 -2.43 8.42
C GLY A 385 2.48 -1.52 9.60
N ALA A 386 2.51 -0.21 9.33
CA ALA A 386 2.63 0.82 10.36
C ALA A 386 1.30 1.03 11.09
N TRP A 387 1.44 1.40 12.37
CA TRP A 387 0.35 1.74 13.29
C TRP A 387 0.46 3.19 13.75
#